data_1c4f67c578bd765b8340132e4477a83b
#
_entry.id   1c4f67c578bd765b8340132e4477a83b
#
_cell.length_a   1.000
_cell.length_b   1.000
_cell.length_c   1.000
_cell.angle_alpha   90.00
_cell.angle_beta   90.00
_cell.angle_gamma   90.00
#
_symmetry.space_group_name_H-M   'P 1'
#
loop_
_entity.id
_entity.type
_entity.pdbx_description
1 polymer ?
#
loop_
_entity_poly.entity_id
_entity_poly.type
_entity_poly.pdbx_seq_one_letter_code
_entity_poly.pdbx_strand_id
1 'polypeptide(L)'
;NISASNVKGHNEIYNNSSCPGYTKVQMDAFRAKLAQPVAVAPVAPDGVTFSGQAHIQSKGWLEMANNTLGTVGQGLRLEAFSLVVKNNGKVQPINGSIHVQDIGNVAYNQNTNLFGTVGQAKRIEAILINVGNCVQYRAHTANIGWGPWVKSGEWAGTKEMGLQIEAIEFRVA
;
A
#
# COMPACT_ATOMS: atom_id res chain seq x y z
N ASN A 1 -14.54 18.88 5.29
CA ASN A 1 -13.16 19.27 5.70
C ASN A 1 -13.27 20.27 6.86
N ILE A 2 -12.88 19.85 8.06
CA ILE A 2 -12.78 20.74 9.22
C ILE A 2 -11.39 21.36 9.17
N SER A 3 -11.32 22.70 9.10
CA SER A 3 -10.04 23.40 9.17
C SER A 3 -9.39 23.19 10.54
N ALA A 4 -8.06 23.04 10.58
CA ALA A 4 -7.32 22.88 11.84
C ALA A 4 -7.57 24.05 12.83
N SER A 5 -7.88 25.25 12.32
CA SER A 5 -8.26 26.42 13.13
C SER A 5 -9.62 26.30 13.81
N ASN A 6 -10.49 25.41 13.33
CA ASN A 6 -11.81 25.18 13.90
C ASN A 6 -11.84 24.10 14.97
N VAL A 7 -10.69 23.46 15.25
CA VAL A 7 -10.58 22.48 16.33
C VAL A 7 -10.24 23.20 17.62
N LYS A 8 -11.19 23.22 18.56
CA LYS A 8 -11.03 23.85 19.88
C LYS A 8 -11.09 22.81 20.97
N GLY A 9 -10.25 22.96 21.98
CA GLY A 9 -10.35 22.18 23.21
C GLY A 9 -11.48 22.69 24.11
N HIS A 10 -11.95 21.84 24.98
CA HIS A 10 -13.06 22.16 25.90
C HIS A 10 -12.78 23.44 26.70
N ASN A 11 -11.54 23.62 27.18
CA ASN A 11 -11.13 24.81 27.96
C ASN A 11 -11.02 26.10 27.12
N GLU A 12 -11.01 26.01 25.80
CA GLU A 12 -11.01 27.17 24.89
C GLU A 12 -12.45 27.63 24.57
N ILE A 13 -13.43 26.76 24.77
CA ILE A 13 -14.85 27.06 24.51
C ILE A 13 -15.51 27.60 25.81
N TYR A 14 -15.07 27.11 26.98
CA TYR A 14 -15.61 27.47 28.29
C TYR A 14 -14.50 27.98 29.18
N ASN A 15 -14.39 29.30 29.31
CA ASN A 15 -13.30 30.01 30.02
C ASN A 15 -13.14 29.69 31.51
N ASN A 16 -13.95 28.81 32.13
CA ASN A 16 -13.94 28.52 33.56
C ASN A 16 -14.18 27.04 33.92
N SER A 17 -13.90 26.09 33.02
CA SER A 17 -14.09 24.69 33.39
C SER A 17 -12.88 24.12 34.10
N SER A 18 -13.04 23.57 35.28
CA SER A 18 -12.10 22.71 36.00
C SER A 18 -12.01 21.29 35.39
N CYS A 19 -12.49 21.11 34.18
CA CYS A 19 -12.45 19.84 33.49
C CYS A 19 -10.99 19.49 33.12
N PRO A 20 -10.50 18.26 33.41
CA PRO A 20 -9.17 17.80 33.00
C PRO A 20 -9.14 17.49 31.51
N GLY A 21 -9.48 18.47 30.68
CA GLY A 21 -9.36 18.40 29.22
C GLY A 21 -7.91 18.50 28.76
N TYR A 22 -7.71 18.39 27.45
CA TYR A 22 -6.38 18.58 26.87
C TYR A 22 -5.82 19.95 27.21
N THR A 23 -4.56 19.99 27.66
CA THR A 23 -3.84 21.24 27.90
C THR A 23 -3.65 22.01 26.58
N LYS A 24 -3.42 23.33 26.70
CA LYS A 24 -3.12 24.14 25.51
C LYS A 24 -1.99 23.53 24.65
N VAL A 25 -0.94 23.03 25.29
CA VAL A 25 0.20 22.38 24.59
C VAL A 25 -0.24 21.12 23.84
N GLN A 26 -1.11 20.30 24.43
CA GLN A 26 -1.64 19.09 23.78
C GLN A 26 -2.55 19.45 22.61
N MET A 27 -3.36 20.50 22.74
CA MET A 27 -4.23 20.97 21.66
C MET A 27 -3.43 21.63 20.53
N ASP A 28 -2.39 22.37 20.82
CA ASP A 28 -1.51 22.96 19.82
C ASP A 28 -0.74 21.86 19.06
N ALA A 29 -0.28 20.82 19.75
CA ALA A 29 0.32 19.63 19.11
C ALA A 29 -0.68 18.86 18.20
N PHE A 30 -1.93 18.75 18.64
CA PHE A 30 -3.00 18.13 17.85
C PHE A 30 -3.35 18.95 16.61
N ARG A 31 -3.45 20.30 16.75
CA ARG A 31 -3.64 21.21 15.62
C ARG A 31 -2.49 21.18 14.65
N ALA A 32 -1.25 21.15 15.14
CA ALA A 32 -0.06 21.01 14.30
C ALA A 32 -0.08 19.71 13.50
N LYS A 33 -0.56 18.62 14.09
CA LYS A 33 -0.72 17.32 13.41
C LYS A 33 -1.82 17.35 12.36
N LEU A 34 -2.92 18.06 12.59
CA LEU A 34 -4.00 18.26 11.62
C LEU A 34 -3.64 19.27 10.51
N ALA A 35 -2.76 20.21 10.81
CA ALA A 35 -2.27 21.23 9.87
C ALA A 35 -1.14 20.67 8.97
N GLN A 36 -0.56 19.52 9.29
CA GLN A 36 0.35 18.87 8.35
C GLN A 36 -0.45 18.53 7.09
N PRO A 37 0.00 18.96 5.90
CA PRO A 37 -0.63 18.50 4.68
C PRO A 37 -0.59 16.97 4.73
N VAL A 38 -1.77 16.36 4.63
CA VAL A 38 -1.84 14.93 4.30
C VAL A 38 -0.97 14.81 3.07
N ALA A 39 0.12 14.06 3.15
CA ALA A 39 0.98 13.81 2.02
C ALA A 39 0.09 13.13 0.97
N VAL A 40 -0.50 13.94 0.09
CA VAL A 40 -1.11 13.44 -1.13
C VAL A 40 0.04 12.80 -1.86
N ALA A 41 -0.02 11.49 -2.04
CA ALA A 41 0.96 10.78 -2.85
C ALA A 41 1.17 11.62 -4.13
N PRO A 42 2.41 11.92 -4.52
CA PRO A 42 2.66 12.75 -5.68
C PRO A 42 1.85 12.19 -6.84
N VAL A 43 0.90 12.99 -7.36
CA VAL A 43 0.22 12.66 -8.61
C VAL A 43 1.34 12.58 -9.63
N ALA A 44 1.57 11.38 -10.15
CA ALA A 44 2.58 11.20 -11.17
C ALA A 44 2.30 12.18 -12.32
N PRO A 45 3.30 12.86 -12.87
CA PRO A 45 3.12 13.92 -13.87
C PRO A 45 2.35 13.45 -15.11
N ASP A 46 2.16 12.16 -15.29
CA ASP A 46 1.56 11.56 -16.49
C ASP A 46 0.11 11.07 -16.28
N GLY A 47 -0.59 11.51 -15.24
CA GLY A 47 -1.99 11.13 -14.99
C GLY A 47 -2.19 9.66 -14.59
N VAL A 48 -1.12 8.92 -14.30
CA VAL A 48 -1.19 7.54 -13.81
C VAL A 48 -1.38 7.53 -12.30
N THR A 49 -2.35 6.75 -11.83
CA THR A 49 -2.62 6.56 -10.40
C THR A 49 -2.73 5.08 -10.06
N PHE A 50 -2.31 4.75 -8.84
CA PHE A 50 -2.35 3.40 -8.29
C PHE A 50 -3.27 3.38 -7.07
N SER A 51 -4.06 2.32 -6.93
CA SER A 51 -4.83 2.01 -5.73
C SER A 51 -4.99 0.51 -5.58
N GLY A 52 -5.25 0.04 -4.36
CA GLY A 52 -5.41 -1.38 -4.10
C GLY A 52 -5.29 -1.69 -2.62
N GLN A 53 -5.38 -2.97 -2.32
CA GLN A 53 -5.28 -3.51 -0.96
C GLN A 53 -4.33 -4.70 -0.95
N ALA A 54 -3.68 -4.93 0.18
CA ALA A 54 -2.81 -6.06 0.44
C ALA A 54 -3.31 -6.86 1.65
N HIS A 55 -3.46 -8.18 1.49
CA HIS A 55 -3.72 -9.09 2.60
C HIS A 55 -2.40 -9.51 3.23
N ILE A 56 -2.19 -9.10 4.48
CA ILE A 56 -0.94 -9.28 5.21
C ILE A 56 -1.15 -10.25 6.37
N GLN A 57 -0.19 -11.12 6.57
CA GLN A 57 -0.14 -12.04 7.72
C GLN A 57 -0.55 -11.33 9.01
N SER A 58 -1.52 -11.90 9.73
CA SER A 58 -1.99 -11.43 11.05
C SER A 58 -2.58 -10.01 11.09
N LYS A 59 -2.66 -9.31 9.94
CA LYS A 59 -3.27 -7.96 9.86
C LYS A 59 -4.51 -7.90 8.99
N GLY A 60 -4.70 -8.88 8.08
CA GLY A 60 -5.76 -8.83 7.10
C GLY A 60 -5.51 -7.79 5.99
N TRP A 61 -6.57 -7.18 5.49
CA TRP A 61 -6.50 -6.24 4.38
C TRP A 61 -6.05 -4.85 4.84
N LEU A 62 -5.01 -4.33 4.19
CA LEU A 62 -4.51 -2.96 4.35
C LEU A 62 -4.56 -2.24 3.01
N GLU A 63 -4.97 -0.97 3.04
CA GLU A 63 -4.98 -0.10 1.87
C GLU A 63 -3.55 0.22 1.39
N MET A 64 -3.43 0.46 0.09
CA MET A 64 -2.19 0.99 -0.50
C MET A 64 -1.86 2.36 0.10
N ALA A 65 -0.60 2.55 0.46
CA ALA A 65 -0.09 3.83 0.94
C ALA A 65 1.17 4.23 0.17
N ASN A 66 1.25 5.46 -0.32
CA ASN A 66 2.40 5.98 -1.08
C ASN A 66 2.85 5.04 -2.22
N ASN A 67 1.88 4.56 -3.02
CA ASN A 67 2.06 3.59 -4.10
C ASN A 67 2.69 2.26 -3.65
N THR A 68 2.59 1.93 -2.36
CA THR A 68 3.11 0.69 -1.78
C THR A 68 1.98 -0.16 -1.22
N LEU A 69 1.93 -1.43 -1.60
CA LEU A 69 1.11 -2.49 -1.03
C LEU A 69 1.97 -3.30 -0.06
N GLY A 70 1.43 -3.58 1.13
CA GLY A 70 2.14 -4.39 2.12
C GLY A 70 2.81 -3.59 3.23
N THR A 71 3.79 -4.19 3.90
CA THR A 71 4.49 -3.60 5.05
C THR A 71 5.99 -3.79 4.91
N VAL A 72 6.77 -2.76 5.19
CA VAL A 72 8.24 -2.81 5.18
C VAL A 72 8.77 -2.86 6.61
N GLY A 73 9.76 -3.74 6.85
CA GLY A 73 10.45 -3.84 8.14
C GLY A 73 9.65 -4.48 9.28
N GLN A 74 8.53 -5.14 8.97
CA GLN A 74 7.69 -5.82 9.97
C GLN A 74 7.83 -7.35 9.92
N GLY A 75 8.54 -7.90 8.94
CA GLY A 75 8.70 -9.34 8.79
C GLY A 75 7.40 -10.10 8.46
N LEU A 76 6.38 -9.40 7.95
CA LEU A 76 5.07 -9.97 7.67
C LEU A 76 4.90 -10.27 6.18
N ARG A 77 4.51 -11.52 5.87
CA ARG A 77 4.33 -11.93 4.48
C ARG A 77 3.09 -11.30 3.83
N LEU A 78 3.23 -10.99 2.56
CA LEU A 78 2.12 -10.71 1.66
C LEU A 78 1.50 -12.04 1.20
N GLU A 79 0.19 -12.19 1.35
CA GLU A 79 -0.57 -13.40 1.00
C GLU A 79 -1.43 -13.22 -0.25
N ALA A 80 -1.98 -12.02 -0.41
CA ALA A 80 -2.76 -11.62 -1.57
C ALA A 80 -2.76 -10.11 -1.75
N PHE A 81 -3.09 -9.63 -2.95
CA PHE A 81 -3.34 -8.21 -3.18
C PHE A 81 -4.30 -7.98 -4.36
N SER A 82 -4.97 -6.85 -4.33
CA SER A 82 -5.68 -6.27 -5.44
C SER A 82 -4.96 -5.01 -5.93
N LEU A 83 -5.09 -4.71 -7.22
CA LEU A 83 -4.47 -3.54 -7.83
C LEU A 83 -5.40 -2.92 -8.85
N VAL A 84 -5.55 -1.61 -8.82
CA VAL A 84 -6.18 -0.83 -9.86
C VAL A 84 -5.20 0.24 -10.31
N VAL A 85 -4.94 0.29 -11.61
CA VAL A 85 -4.14 1.31 -12.25
C VAL A 85 -5.05 2.12 -13.15
N LYS A 86 -4.99 3.45 -13.03
CA LYS A 86 -5.68 4.36 -13.96
C LYS A 86 -4.66 5.22 -14.69
N ASN A 87 -4.91 5.45 -15.97
CA ASN A 87 -4.17 6.40 -16.78
C ASN A 87 -5.14 7.44 -17.32
N ASN A 88 -4.96 8.71 -16.98
CA ASN A 88 -5.88 9.81 -17.28
C ASN A 88 -7.35 9.46 -16.91
N GLY A 89 -7.54 8.90 -15.72
CA GLY A 89 -8.83 8.49 -15.17
C GLY A 89 -9.40 7.19 -15.71
N LYS A 90 -8.82 6.60 -16.76
CA LYS A 90 -9.27 5.32 -17.35
C LYS A 90 -8.57 4.15 -16.69
N VAL A 91 -9.35 3.18 -16.22
CA VAL A 91 -8.84 1.92 -15.66
C VAL A 91 -8.09 1.14 -16.75
N GLN A 92 -6.89 0.73 -16.43
CA GLN A 92 -6.04 -0.08 -17.31
C GLN A 92 -6.32 -1.58 -17.07
N PRO A 93 -6.37 -2.40 -18.14
CA PRO A 93 -6.47 -3.84 -17.98
C PRO A 93 -5.22 -4.39 -17.30
N ILE A 94 -5.43 -5.29 -16.36
CA ILE A 94 -4.36 -5.96 -15.63
C ILE A 94 -4.46 -7.46 -15.87
N ASN A 95 -3.31 -8.09 -16.07
CA ASN A 95 -3.15 -9.53 -15.99
C ASN A 95 -1.78 -9.88 -15.40
N GLY A 96 -1.49 -11.14 -15.18
CA GLY A 96 -0.20 -11.55 -14.64
C GLY A 96 -0.25 -12.87 -13.92
N SER A 97 0.80 -13.13 -13.17
CA SER A 97 0.97 -14.34 -12.39
C SER A 97 1.80 -14.04 -11.14
N ILE A 98 1.61 -14.83 -10.13
CA ILE A 98 2.43 -14.81 -8.92
C ILE A 98 2.97 -16.21 -8.64
N HIS A 99 4.11 -16.29 -7.96
CA HIS A 99 4.62 -17.53 -7.40
C HIS A 99 4.25 -17.60 -5.93
N VAL A 100 3.50 -18.65 -5.56
CA VAL A 100 2.98 -18.87 -4.21
C VAL A 100 3.64 -20.09 -3.62
N GLN A 101 4.02 -20.01 -2.36
CA GLN A 101 4.60 -21.12 -1.57
C GLN A 101 3.78 -22.41 -1.74
N ASP A 102 4.46 -23.52 -2.03
CA ASP A 102 3.91 -24.89 -2.15
C ASP A 102 2.79 -25.06 -3.21
N ILE A 103 2.50 -24.01 -3.99
CA ILE A 103 1.48 -24.03 -5.06
C ILE A 103 2.14 -23.80 -6.43
N GLY A 104 3.18 -22.96 -6.47
CA GLY A 104 3.81 -22.56 -7.72
C GLY A 104 3.13 -21.33 -8.35
N ASN A 105 3.09 -21.26 -9.68
CA ASN A 105 2.53 -20.12 -10.39
C ASN A 105 1.01 -20.13 -10.37
N VAL A 106 0.43 -19.04 -9.88
CA VAL A 106 -1.01 -18.77 -9.84
C VAL A 106 -1.30 -17.56 -10.72
N ALA A 107 -2.23 -17.70 -11.65
CA ALA A 107 -2.66 -16.60 -12.51
C ALA A 107 -3.50 -15.58 -11.74
N TYR A 108 -3.46 -14.34 -12.21
CA TYR A 108 -4.37 -13.29 -11.75
C TYR A 108 -5.83 -13.68 -11.97
N ASN A 109 -6.64 -13.54 -10.94
CA ASN A 109 -8.08 -13.77 -11.03
C ASN A 109 -8.80 -12.46 -11.34
N GLN A 110 -9.14 -12.24 -12.60
CA GLN A 110 -9.81 -11.02 -13.06
C GLN A 110 -11.25 -10.86 -12.54
N ASN A 111 -11.92 -11.95 -12.18
CA ASN A 111 -13.30 -11.88 -11.65
C ASN A 111 -13.34 -11.30 -10.23
N THR A 112 -12.27 -11.49 -9.45
CA THR A 112 -12.14 -11.01 -8.08
C THR A 112 -11.13 -9.88 -7.94
N ASN A 113 -10.44 -9.49 -9.03
CA ASN A 113 -9.32 -8.56 -9.01
C ASN A 113 -8.25 -8.97 -8.00
N LEU A 114 -7.85 -10.23 -8.00
CA LEU A 114 -6.99 -10.79 -6.97
C LEU A 114 -5.74 -11.46 -7.54
N PHE A 115 -4.60 -11.11 -6.96
CA PHE A 115 -3.36 -11.86 -7.00
C PHE A 115 -3.17 -12.54 -5.65
N GLY A 116 -2.92 -13.84 -5.60
CA GLY A 116 -2.63 -14.57 -4.38
C GLY A 116 -3.75 -15.44 -3.85
N THR A 117 -3.60 -15.82 -2.59
CA THR A 117 -4.51 -16.70 -1.89
C THR A 117 -4.89 -16.10 -0.54
N VAL A 118 -6.19 -16.09 -0.23
CA VAL A 118 -6.69 -15.61 1.07
C VAL A 118 -7.08 -16.82 1.93
N GLY A 119 -6.73 -16.77 3.22
CA GLY A 119 -7.07 -17.83 4.18
C GLY A 119 -6.26 -19.10 4.09
N GLN A 120 -5.23 -19.17 3.23
CA GLN A 120 -4.36 -20.34 3.09
C GLN A 120 -3.01 -20.20 3.81
N ALA A 121 -2.74 -19.03 4.38
CA ALA A 121 -1.48 -18.71 5.06
C ALA A 121 -0.23 -18.98 4.18
N LYS A 122 -0.35 -18.79 2.87
CA LYS A 122 0.72 -18.98 1.89
C LYS A 122 1.35 -17.63 1.51
N ARG A 123 2.69 -17.57 1.51
CA ARG A 123 3.42 -16.37 1.08
C ARG A 123 3.47 -16.26 -0.44
N ILE A 124 3.47 -15.04 -0.93
CA ILE A 124 3.89 -14.72 -2.29
C ILE A 124 5.42 -14.61 -2.29
N GLU A 125 6.09 -15.20 -3.26
CA GLU A 125 7.56 -15.23 -3.40
C GLU A 125 8.03 -14.42 -4.60
N ALA A 126 7.24 -14.38 -5.68
CA ALA A 126 7.49 -13.56 -6.86
C ALA A 126 6.20 -13.11 -7.51
N ILE A 127 6.26 -11.98 -8.21
CA ILE A 127 5.13 -11.38 -8.92
C ILE A 127 5.51 -11.01 -10.35
N LEU A 128 4.58 -11.19 -11.26
CA LEU A 128 4.60 -10.68 -12.62
C LEU A 128 3.28 -9.96 -12.86
N ILE A 129 3.33 -8.65 -13.08
CA ILE A 129 2.15 -7.82 -13.32
C ILE A 129 2.29 -7.19 -14.70
N ASN A 130 1.29 -7.41 -15.55
CA ASN A 130 1.22 -6.81 -16.87
C ASN A 130 0.06 -5.80 -16.91
N VAL A 131 0.41 -4.50 -17.04
CA VAL A 131 -0.53 -3.37 -16.93
C VAL A 131 -0.17 -2.24 -17.91
N GLY A 132 0.41 -2.60 -19.05
CA GLY A 132 0.88 -1.64 -20.05
C GLY A 132 2.28 -1.09 -19.74
N ASN A 133 2.82 -0.26 -20.65
CA ASN A 133 4.24 0.08 -20.66
C ASN A 133 4.63 1.26 -19.76
N CYS A 134 3.65 1.92 -19.11
CA CYS A 134 3.90 3.12 -18.31
C CYS A 134 4.09 2.82 -16.81
N VAL A 135 4.23 1.56 -16.43
CA VAL A 135 4.34 1.15 -15.03
C VAL A 135 5.60 0.35 -14.79
N GLN A 136 6.29 0.68 -13.74
CA GLN A 136 7.34 -0.14 -13.13
C GLN A 136 6.95 -0.51 -11.71
N TYR A 137 7.45 -1.63 -11.24
CA TYR A 137 7.27 -2.08 -9.87
C TYR A 137 8.49 -2.80 -9.33
N ARG A 138 8.58 -2.93 -8.02
CA ARG A 138 9.61 -3.71 -7.33
C ARG A 138 9.04 -4.39 -6.12
N ALA A 139 9.67 -5.48 -5.68
CA ALA A 139 9.30 -6.22 -4.50
C ALA A 139 10.30 -5.99 -3.35
N HIS A 140 9.79 -5.83 -2.14
CA HIS A 140 10.56 -5.96 -0.91
C HIS A 140 10.49 -7.41 -0.45
N THR A 141 11.63 -8.07 -0.44
CA THR A 141 11.75 -9.50 -0.10
C THR A 141 12.43 -9.64 1.27
N ALA A 142 11.92 -10.53 2.10
CA ALA A 142 12.49 -10.82 3.42
C ALA A 142 13.99 -11.15 3.30
N ASN A 143 14.80 -10.59 4.20
CA ASN A 143 16.26 -10.76 4.28
C ASN A 143 17.07 -10.15 3.11
N ILE A 144 16.40 -9.61 2.07
CA ILE A 144 17.05 -8.97 0.90
C ILE A 144 16.75 -7.48 0.88
N GLY A 145 15.53 -7.07 1.23
CA GLY A 145 15.05 -5.70 1.09
C GLY A 145 14.47 -5.44 -0.30
N TRP A 146 14.53 -4.18 -0.76
CA TRP A 146 14.02 -3.79 -2.08
C TRP A 146 14.88 -4.34 -3.21
N GLY A 147 14.25 -5.11 -4.09
CA GLY A 147 14.83 -5.53 -5.37
C GLY A 147 14.88 -4.39 -6.40
N PRO A 148 15.39 -4.67 -7.61
CA PRO A 148 15.42 -3.72 -8.70
C PRO A 148 14.01 -3.37 -9.18
N TRP A 149 13.88 -2.16 -9.77
CA TRP A 149 12.70 -1.80 -10.54
C TRP A 149 12.63 -2.63 -11.82
N VAL A 150 11.49 -3.29 -12.03
CA VAL A 150 11.21 -4.06 -13.24
C VAL A 150 10.09 -3.40 -14.03
N LYS A 151 10.03 -3.66 -15.32
CA LYS A 151 8.96 -3.19 -16.20
C LYS A 151 7.71 -4.06 -16.05
N SER A 152 6.59 -3.52 -16.48
CA SER A 152 5.36 -4.29 -16.69
C SER A 152 5.65 -5.56 -17.51
N GLY A 153 5.20 -6.72 -17.00
CA GLY A 153 5.43 -8.03 -17.61
C GLY A 153 6.73 -8.76 -17.21
N GLU A 154 7.56 -8.16 -16.37
CA GLU A 154 8.80 -8.79 -15.85
C GLU A 154 8.58 -9.30 -14.42
N TRP A 155 9.33 -10.33 -14.01
CA TRP A 155 9.24 -10.86 -12.65
C TRP A 155 10.00 -10.00 -11.64
N ALA A 156 9.36 -9.71 -10.49
CA ALA A 156 9.97 -9.16 -9.28
C ALA A 156 9.84 -10.15 -8.12
N GLY A 157 10.78 -10.12 -7.17
CA GLY A 157 10.87 -11.07 -6.07
C GLY A 157 11.80 -12.24 -6.38
N THR A 158 11.65 -13.34 -5.66
CA THR A 158 12.54 -14.50 -5.75
C THR A 158 11.73 -15.78 -5.88
N LYS A 159 11.92 -16.53 -6.95
CA LYS A 159 11.29 -17.84 -7.12
C LYS A 159 12.14 -18.92 -6.46
N GLU A 160 11.48 -19.89 -5.81
CA GLU A 160 12.10 -21.12 -5.29
C GLU A 160 13.20 -20.90 -4.24
N MET A 161 13.34 -19.68 -3.73
CA MET A 161 14.28 -19.37 -2.64
C MET A 161 13.61 -19.44 -1.26
N GLY A 162 12.30 -19.67 -1.20
CA GLY A 162 11.57 -19.73 0.05
C GLY A 162 11.45 -18.41 0.79
N LEU A 163 11.65 -17.27 0.09
CA LEU A 163 11.63 -15.94 0.67
C LEU A 163 10.30 -15.25 0.37
N GLN A 164 9.68 -14.70 1.40
CA GLN A 164 8.41 -13.97 1.26
C GLN A 164 8.60 -12.58 0.70
N ILE A 165 7.66 -12.14 -0.12
CA ILE A 165 7.46 -10.71 -0.40
C ILE A 165 6.69 -10.12 0.79
N GLU A 166 7.13 -8.95 1.24
CA GLU A 166 6.54 -8.19 2.33
C GLU A 166 5.82 -6.93 1.83
N ALA A 167 6.34 -6.34 0.74
CA ALA A 167 5.73 -5.18 0.09
C ALA A 167 6.02 -5.14 -1.41
N ILE A 168 5.16 -4.42 -2.14
CA ILE A 168 5.30 -4.12 -3.56
C ILE A 168 5.16 -2.61 -3.72
N GLU A 169 6.09 -1.98 -4.42
CA GLU A 169 6.03 -0.55 -4.72
C GLU A 169 5.89 -0.33 -6.22
N PHE A 170 5.10 0.67 -6.59
CA PHE A 170 4.78 1.03 -7.98
C PHE A 170 5.25 2.44 -8.31
N ARG A 171 5.66 2.65 -9.55
CA ARG A 171 5.92 3.99 -10.10
C ARG A 171 5.57 4.06 -11.58
N VAL A 172 5.49 5.27 -12.09
CA VAL A 172 5.42 5.53 -13.53
C VAL A 172 6.80 5.28 -14.16
N ALA A 173 6.82 4.66 -15.33
CA ALA A 173 8.05 4.26 -16.06
C ALA A 173 8.72 5.45 -16.74
#